data_3c772d7b8c876c13bdf09861e8167a35
#
_entry.id   3c772d7b8c876c13bdf09861e8167a35
#
_cell.length_a   1.000
_cell.length_b   1.000
_cell.length_c   1.000
_cell.angle_alpha   90.00
_cell.angle_beta   90.00
_cell.angle_gamma   90.00
#
_symmetry.space_group_name_H-M   'P 1'
#
loop_
_entity.id
_entity.type
_entity.pdbx_description
1 polymer ?
#
loop_
_entity_poly.entity_id
_entity_poly.type
_entity_poly.pdbx_seq_one_letter_code
_entity_poly.pdbx_strand_id
1 'polypeptide(L)'
;DINNDGLIDFMASDMAGSNHYRDKVSMGSMSGPNSEAWFLNFPNPPQYMRNSLYLNTGTERFMEIANLVGLAATDWTWTVKFGDLDNDGFEDVYFTNGMSRDFVNGDLKDRFRIITNSDEKILKESDLWENEEPYRLSNMVYKNLGDFKFKNVSSDWRLDYYGVSTGSALGDLD
;
A
#
# COMPACT_ATOMS: atom_id res chain seq x y z
N ASP A 1 -2.69 1.55 19.82
CA ASP A 1 -1.56 1.63 20.78
C ASP A 1 -0.59 0.48 20.48
N ILE A 2 0.36 0.69 19.56
CA ILE A 2 1.22 -0.37 19.01
C ILE A 2 2.38 -0.76 19.93
N ASN A 3 2.68 0.06 20.93
CA ASN A 3 3.79 -0.14 21.88
C ASN A 3 3.30 -0.31 23.33
N ASN A 4 1.97 -0.33 23.55
CA ASN A 4 1.31 -0.48 24.85
C ASN A 4 1.71 0.60 25.87
N ASP A 5 1.89 1.84 25.43
CA ASP A 5 2.20 2.98 26.32
C ASP A 5 0.95 3.76 26.78
N GLY A 6 -0.24 3.35 26.31
CA GLY A 6 -1.51 3.96 26.63
C GLY A 6 -1.87 5.17 25.76
N LEU A 7 -1.06 5.49 24.76
CA LEU A 7 -1.32 6.58 23.82
C LEU A 7 -1.87 6.03 22.49
N ILE A 8 -2.71 6.80 21.83
CA ILE A 8 -3.29 6.38 20.55
C ILE A 8 -2.32 6.66 19.42
N ASP A 9 -1.92 5.61 18.70
CA ASP A 9 -1.18 5.66 17.46
C ASP A 9 -2.12 5.55 16.26
N PHE A 10 -1.65 5.93 15.08
CA PHE A 10 -2.44 5.75 13.88
C PHE A 10 -1.59 5.41 12.66
N MET A 11 -2.20 4.74 11.68
CA MET A 11 -1.57 4.39 10.41
C MET A 11 -2.41 4.90 9.25
N ALA A 12 -1.74 5.49 8.26
CA ALA A 12 -2.28 5.79 6.96
C ALA A 12 -1.68 4.83 5.94
N SER A 13 -2.52 4.05 5.28
CA SER A 13 -2.10 3.19 4.18
C SER A 13 -2.07 3.95 2.86
N ASP A 14 -1.11 3.62 2.03
CA ASP A 14 -0.93 4.13 0.68
C ASP A 14 -0.36 3.00 -0.20
N MET A 15 -0.15 3.27 -1.48
CA MET A 15 0.37 2.34 -2.46
C MET A 15 1.89 2.48 -2.56
N ALA A 16 2.60 1.46 -2.09
CA ALA A 16 4.05 1.33 -2.31
C ALA A 16 4.38 -0.11 -2.65
N GLY A 17 5.02 -0.34 -3.79
CA GLY A 17 5.37 -1.68 -4.24
C GLY A 17 6.19 -2.43 -3.19
N SER A 18 5.75 -3.63 -2.84
CA SER A 18 6.43 -4.49 -1.84
C SER A 18 7.77 -5.03 -2.34
N ASN A 19 8.06 -4.90 -3.63
CA ASN A 19 9.32 -5.30 -4.24
C ASN A 19 9.81 -4.30 -5.29
N HIS A 20 11.09 -4.39 -5.62
CA HIS A 20 11.76 -3.45 -6.52
C HIS A 20 11.10 -3.35 -7.91
N TYR A 21 10.65 -4.48 -8.49
CA TYR A 21 9.99 -4.47 -9.78
C TYR A 21 8.69 -3.65 -9.74
N ARG A 22 7.83 -3.93 -8.76
CA ARG A 22 6.56 -3.21 -8.59
C ARG A 22 6.77 -1.74 -8.32
N ASP A 23 7.73 -1.41 -7.48
CA ASP A 23 8.10 -0.03 -7.21
C ASP A 23 8.42 0.73 -8.52
N LYS A 24 9.24 0.14 -9.40
CA LYS A 24 9.63 0.76 -10.68
C LYS A 24 8.49 0.82 -11.70
N VAL A 25 7.72 -0.25 -11.86
CA VAL A 25 6.60 -0.30 -12.81
C VAL A 25 5.48 0.67 -12.41
N SER A 26 5.17 0.76 -11.13
CA SER A 26 4.14 1.67 -10.63
C SER A 26 4.57 3.14 -10.72
N MET A 27 5.85 3.43 -10.55
CA MET A 27 6.37 4.81 -10.66
C MET A 27 6.49 5.28 -12.11
N GLY A 28 6.60 4.39 -13.09
CA GLY A 28 6.73 4.75 -14.51
C GLY A 28 5.58 5.64 -15.00
N SER A 29 4.36 5.44 -14.50
CA SER A 29 3.20 6.26 -14.85
C SER A 29 3.25 7.69 -14.27
N MET A 30 4.04 7.92 -13.23
CA MET A 30 4.23 9.24 -12.63
C MET A 30 5.40 10.01 -13.27
N SER A 31 6.21 9.32 -14.09
CA SER A 31 7.34 9.88 -14.83
C SER A 31 6.94 10.42 -16.21
N GLY A 32 5.75 10.99 -16.37
CA GLY A 32 5.30 11.62 -17.61
C GLY A 32 6.22 12.78 -18.05
N PRO A 33 6.06 13.31 -19.28
CA PRO A 33 6.92 14.36 -19.83
C PRO A 33 6.98 15.67 -18.99
N ASN A 34 6.13 15.80 -17.98
CA ASN A 34 6.16 16.86 -16.98
C ASN A 34 6.92 16.45 -15.69
N SER A 35 7.56 15.29 -15.66
CA SER A 35 8.24 14.79 -14.45
C SER A 35 9.46 15.63 -14.05
N GLU A 36 10.12 16.29 -15.00
CA GLU A 36 11.21 17.22 -14.67
C GLU A 36 10.73 18.42 -13.83
N ALA A 37 9.51 18.88 -14.07
CA ALA A 37 8.91 19.93 -13.25
C ALA A 37 8.53 19.45 -11.84
N TRP A 38 8.29 18.14 -11.66
CA TRP A 38 7.98 17.54 -10.37
C TRP A 38 9.18 17.59 -9.41
N PHE A 39 10.40 17.36 -9.89
CA PHE A 39 11.61 17.50 -9.08
C PHE A 39 11.91 18.95 -8.69
N LEU A 40 11.40 19.91 -9.44
CA LEU A 40 11.62 21.34 -9.19
C LEU A 40 10.53 21.96 -8.31
N ASN A 41 9.34 21.37 -8.27
CA ASN A 41 8.20 21.85 -7.51
C ASN A 41 7.73 20.79 -6.52
N PHE A 42 8.50 20.54 -5.46
CA PHE A 42 8.05 19.71 -4.37
C PHE A 42 6.75 20.27 -3.80
N PRO A 43 5.66 19.48 -3.73
CA PRO A 43 4.47 19.90 -3.01
C PRO A 43 4.84 20.19 -1.56
N ASN A 44 4.27 21.23 -1.00
CA ASN A 44 4.46 21.55 0.42
C ASN A 44 3.10 21.42 1.13
N PRO A 45 2.90 20.41 1.97
CA PRO A 45 3.85 19.39 2.43
C PRO A 45 4.22 18.36 1.34
N PRO A 46 5.41 17.73 1.41
CA PRO A 46 5.85 16.73 0.45
C PRO A 46 4.94 15.50 0.52
N GLN A 47 4.58 14.95 -0.64
CA GLN A 47 3.77 13.75 -0.75
C GLN A 47 4.68 12.55 -1.04
N TYR A 48 4.50 11.48 -0.26
CA TYR A 48 5.21 10.22 -0.43
C TYR A 48 4.22 9.09 -0.64
N MET A 49 4.47 8.24 -1.64
CA MET A 49 3.68 7.04 -1.90
C MET A 49 4.21 5.88 -1.04
N ARG A 50 3.80 5.82 0.20
CA ARG A 50 4.11 4.73 1.13
C ARG A 50 3.18 4.77 2.33
N ASN A 51 3.04 3.65 3.00
CA ASN A 51 2.37 3.65 4.28
C ASN A 51 3.11 4.54 5.29
N SER A 52 2.36 5.15 6.17
CA SER A 52 2.91 5.96 7.26
C SER A 52 2.32 5.53 8.59
N LEU A 53 3.17 5.18 9.53
CA LEU A 53 2.80 4.80 10.89
C LEU A 53 3.27 5.87 11.86
N TYR A 54 2.32 6.47 12.53
CA TYR A 54 2.54 7.61 13.41
C TYR A 54 2.42 7.19 14.87
N LEU A 55 3.58 7.13 15.53
CA LEU A 55 3.70 6.89 16.96
C LEU A 55 3.41 8.18 17.73
N ASN A 56 2.49 8.11 18.67
CA ASN A 56 2.24 9.18 19.62
C ASN A 56 3.36 9.22 20.66
N THR A 57 4.02 10.34 20.80
CA THR A 57 5.17 10.48 21.71
C THR A 57 4.77 11.04 23.09
N GLY A 58 3.46 11.19 23.37
CA GLY A 58 2.98 11.86 24.57
C GLY A 58 3.23 13.36 24.60
N THR A 59 3.69 13.92 23.47
CA THR A 59 3.87 15.36 23.26
C THR A 59 2.85 15.87 22.24
N GLU A 60 2.98 17.09 21.77
CA GLU A 60 2.12 17.61 20.68
C GLU A 60 2.56 17.12 19.27
N ARG A 61 3.41 16.11 19.19
CA ARG A 61 3.98 15.62 17.94
C ARG A 61 3.92 14.10 17.84
N PHE A 62 3.71 13.63 16.62
CA PHE A 62 3.86 12.23 16.27
C PHE A 62 5.21 11.98 15.59
N MET A 63 5.72 10.78 15.74
CA MET A 63 6.93 10.31 15.05
C MET A 63 6.54 9.28 13.99
N GLU A 64 6.92 9.51 12.74
CA GLU A 64 6.65 8.58 11.65
C GLU A 64 7.69 7.46 11.67
N ILE A 65 7.27 6.20 11.81
CA ILE A 65 8.14 5.05 12.04
C ILE A 65 7.91 3.88 11.06
N ALA A 66 7.08 4.01 10.01
CA ALA A 66 6.75 2.90 9.12
C ALA A 66 7.99 2.24 8.48
N ASN A 67 8.99 3.04 8.10
CA ASN A 67 10.27 2.50 7.59
C ASN A 67 11.08 1.78 8.69
N LEU A 68 11.07 2.31 9.89
CA LEU A 68 11.80 1.72 11.02
C LEU A 68 11.29 0.30 11.33
N VAL A 69 9.98 0.13 11.30
CA VAL A 69 9.30 -1.13 11.65
C VAL A 69 9.06 -2.04 10.44
N GLY A 70 9.42 -1.63 9.23
CA GLY A 70 9.28 -2.43 8.01
C GLY A 70 7.85 -2.52 7.45
N LEU A 71 6.96 -1.58 7.79
CA LEU A 71 5.57 -1.54 7.34
C LEU A 71 5.30 -0.48 6.25
N ALA A 72 6.34 0.15 5.71
CA ALA A 72 6.21 1.25 4.76
C ALA A 72 5.72 0.84 3.37
N ALA A 73 5.92 -0.44 2.96
CA ALA A 73 5.61 -0.93 1.63
C ALA A 73 4.87 -2.27 1.69
N THR A 74 3.58 -2.25 1.38
CA THR A 74 2.68 -3.41 1.42
C THR A 74 1.87 -3.58 0.15
N ASP A 75 2.38 -3.09 -0.99
CA ASP A 75 1.73 -3.04 -2.29
C ASP A 75 0.51 -2.09 -2.32
N TRP A 76 -0.52 -2.44 -3.10
CA TRP A 76 -1.71 -1.63 -3.24
C TRP A 76 -2.69 -1.91 -2.12
N THR A 77 -2.53 -1.17 -1.04
CA THR A 77 -3.30 -1.37 0.19
C THR A 77 -4.57 -0.52 0.21
N TRP A 78 -5.71 -1.18 0.45
CA TRP A 78 -7.01 -0.54 0.61
C TRP A 78 -7.38 -0.27 2.06
N THR A 79 -7.07 -1.22 2.93
CA THR A 79 -7.45 -1.15 4.34
C THR A 79 -6.32 -1.63 5.20
N VAL A 80 -6.08 -0.92 6.29
CA VAL A 80 -5.24 -1.36 7.39
C VAL A 80 -6.10 -1.47 8.66
N LYS A 81 -5.90 -2.56 9.41
CA LYS A 81 -6.57 -2.79 10.70
C LYS A 81 -5.55 -3.19 11.74
N PHE A 82 -5.70 -2.62 12.92
CA PHE A 82 -5.03 -3.05 14.14
C PHE A 82 -5.94 -3.97 14.94
N GLY A 83 -5.38 -4.98 15.57
CA GLY A 83 -6.07 -5.88 16.50
C GLY A 83 -5.13 -6.94 17.01
N ASP A 84 -5.32 -7.36 18.24
CA ASP A 84 -4.62 -8.49 18.84
C ASP A 84 -5.20 -9.78 18.27
N LEU A 85 -4.57 -10.34 17.25
CA LEU A 85 -5.10 -11.49 16.50
C LEU A 85 -4.72 -12.84 17.11
N ASP A 86 -3.74 -12.87 18.01
CA ASP A 86 -3.31 -14.10 18.70
C ASP A 86 -3.42 -14.01 20.23
N ASN A 87 -4.05 -12.96 20.75
CA ASN A 87 -4.30 -12.72 22.19
C ASN A 87 -3.01 -12.67 23.02
N ASP A 88 -1.95 -12.06 22.48
CA ASP A 88 -0.69 -11.88 23.22
C ASP A 88 -0.57 -10.50 23.90
N GLY A 89 -1.58 -9.64 23.70
CA GLY A 89 -1.66 -8.32 24.30
C GLY A 89 -1.03 -7.20 23.48
N PHE A 90 -0.48 -7.50 22.27
CA PHE A 90 0.01 -6.51 21.33
C PHE A 90 -0.91 -6.43 20.10
N GLU A 91 -1.15 -5.23 19.61
CA GLU A 91 -1.92 -5.05 18.38
C GLU A 91 -1.11 -5.42 17.15
N ASP A 92 -1.57 -6.43 16.41
CA ASP A 92 -1.06 -6.82 15.10
C ASP A 92 -1.62 -5.93 14.00
N VAL A 93 -1.07 -6.05 12.79
CA VAL A 93 -1.49 -5.22 11.65
C VAL A 93 -1.92 -6.10 10.48
N TYR A 94 -3.14 -5.92 9.99
CA TYR A 94 -3.68 -6.59 8.81
C TYR A 94 -3.88 -5.61 7.66
N PHE A 95 -3.36 -5.96 6.47
CA PHE A 95 -3.48 -5.20 5.24
C PHE A 95 -4.27 -5.95 4.18
N THR A 96 -5.21 -5.27 3.53
CA THR A 96 -5.92 -5.81 2.37
C THR A 96 -5.41 -5.19 1.08
N ASN A 97 -5.13 -6.04 0.09
CA ASN A 97 -4.45 -5.67 -1.14
C ASN A 97 -5.20 -6.09 -2.41
N GLY A 98 -4.77 -5.56 -3.55
CA GLY A 98 -5.25 -5.92 -4.86
C GLY A 98 -6.01 -4.82 -5.57
N MET A 99 -6.12 -4.92 -6.90
CA MET A 99 -6.85 -3.98 -7.74
C MET A 99 -7.72 -4.71 -8.76
N SER A 100 -8.87 -4.14 -9.11
CA SER A 100 -9.71 -4.68 -10.18
C SER A 100 -9.00 -4.68 -11.53
N ARG A 101 -8.05 -3.79 -11.74
CA ARG A 101 -7.16 -3.70 -12.90
C ARG A 101 -5.85 -3.06 -12.45
N ASP A 102 -4.74 -3.34 -13.14
CA ASP A 102 -3.42 -2.74 -12.82
C ASP A 102 -3.29 -1.32 -13.40
N PHE A 103 -4.10 -0.41 -12.87
CA PHE A 103 -4.17 0.99 -13.35
C PHE A 103 -2.88 1.78 -13.20
N VAL A 104 -1.93 1.29 -12.43
CA VAL A 104 -0.65 1.99 -12.19
C VAL A 104 0.50 1.44 -13.01
N ASN A 105 0.26 0.41 -13.81
CA ASN A 105 1.27 -0.18 -14.66
C ASN A 105 1.70 0.78 -15.78
N GLY A 106 2.89 1.34 -15.65
CA GLY A 106 3.46 2.29 -16.58
C GLY A 106 3.68 1.69 -17.98
N ASP A 107 4.08 0.43 -18.04
CA ASP A 107 4.34 -0.27 -19.31
C ASP A 107 3.05 -0.43 -20.12
N LEU A 108 1.92 -0.72 -19.48
CA LEU A 108 0.61 -0.80 -20.14
C LEU A 108 0.19 0.57 -20.67
N LYS A 109 0.36 1.61 -19.88
CA LYS A 109 0.03 3.00 -20.28
C LYS A 109 0.92 3.45 -21.46
N ASP A 110 2.20 3.11 -21.45
CA ASP A 110 3.10 3.46 -22.55
C ASP A 110 2.77 2.70 -23.82
N ARG A 111 2.41 1.42 -23.75
CA ARG A 111 1.91 0.65 -24.92
C ARG A 111 0.67 1.29 -25.51
N PHE A 112 -0.29 1.69 -24.67
CA PHE A 112 -1.51 2.37 -25.12
C PHE A 112 -1.19 3.69 -25.81
N ARG A 113 -0.29 4.50 -25.24
CA ARG A 113 0.15 5.75 -25.85
C ARG A 113 0.80 5.55 -27.21
N ILE A 114 1.61 4.50 -27.37
CA ILE A 114 2.24 4.18 -28.67
C ILE A 114 1.18 3.78 -29.69
N ILE A 115 0.20 2.95 -29.31
CA ILE A 115 -0.87 2.49 -30.21
C ILE A 115 -1.75 3.67 -30.64
N THR A 116 -2.14 4.54 -29.72
CA THR A 116 -2.99 5.71 -30.02
C THR A 116 -2.29 6.74 -30.89
N ASN A 117 -0.96 6.85 -30.79
CA ASN A 117 -0.19 7.78 -31.61
C ASN A 117 0.15 7.22 -33.02
N SER A 118 0.10 5.90 -33.20
CA SER A 118 0.46 5.25 -34.48
C SER A 118 -0.74 4.96 -35.38
N ASP A 119 -1.93 4.81 -34.83
CA ASP A 119 -3.17 4.56 -35.54
C ASP A 119 -4.15 5.72 -35.34
N GLU A 120 -4.79 6.17 -36.43
CA GLU A 120 -5.89 7.18 -36.39
C GLU A 120 -7.15 6.70 -35.62
N LYS A 121 -7.09 5.53 -34.97
CA LYS A 121 -8.15 5.01 -34.12
C LYS A 121 -8.12 5.72 -32.77
N ILE A 122 -9.17 6.49 -32.51
CA ILE A 122 -9.44 7.05 -31.19
C ILE A 122 -9.85 5.90 -30.26
N LEU A 123 -8.86 5.25 -29.63
CA LEU A 123 -9.11 4.30 -28.56
C LEU A 123 -9.45 5.08 -27.27
N LYS A 124 -10.49 4.66 -26.59
CA LYS A 124 -10.81 5.20 -25.26
C LYS A 124 -9.91 4.53 -24.22
N GLU A 125 -9.59 5.24 -23.17
CA GLU A 125 -8.81 4.67 -22.06
C GLU A 125 -9.49 3.43 -21.45
N SER A 126 -10.83 3.37 -21.48
CA SER A 126 -11.60 2.18 -21.07
C SER A 126 -11.20 0.92 -21.83
N ASP A 127 -10.86 1.06 -23.12
CA ASP A 127 -10.56 -0.08 -24.01
C ASP A 127 -9.24 -0.76 -23.62
N LEU A 128 -8.32 0.00 -23.01
CA LEU A 128 -7.07 -0.53 -22.45
C LEU A 128 -7.33 -1.53 -21.31
N TRP A 129 -8.31 -1.26 -20.49
CA TRP A 129 -8.58 -2.02 -19.26
C TRP A 129 -9.61 -3.12 -19.44
N GLU A 130 -10.36 -3.14 -20.55
CA GLU A 130 -11.50 -4.04 -20.76
C GLU A 130 -11.10 -5.51 -20.69
N ASN A 131 -9.93 -5.85 -21.25
CA ASN A 131 -9.42 -7.22 -21.35
C ASN A 131 -8.28 -7.52 -20.34
N GLU A 132 -7.94 -6.56 -19.48
CA GLU A 132 -6.90 -6.77 -18.48
C GLU A 132 -7.44 -7.56 -17.28
N GLU A 133 -6.68 -8.55 -16.85
CA GLU A 133 -7.01 -9.33 -15.66
C GLU A 133 -6.92 -8.50 -14.38
N PRO A 134 -7.70 -8.84 -13.35
CA PRO A 134 -7.54 -8.23 -12.04
C PRO A 134 -6.10 -8.39 -11.52
N TYR A 135 -5.54 -7.32 -11.01
CA TYR A 135 -4.25 -7.39 -10.34
C TYR A 135 -4.44 -7.92 -8.91
N ARG A 136 -4.30 -9.24 -8.80
CA ARG A 136 -4.44 -9.95 -7.53
C ARG A 136 -3.16 -9.83 -6.73
N LEU A 137 -3.31 -9.56 -5.44
CA LEU A 137 -2.22 -9.47 -4.47
C LEU A 137 -2.59 -10.26 -3.21
N SER A 138 -1.60 -10.75 -2.50
CA SER A 138 -1.82 -11.34 -1.18
C SER A 138 -2.12 -10.27 -0.15
N ASN A 139 -3.11 -10.53 0.71
CA ASN A 139 -3.25 -9.78 1.94
C ASN A 139 -2.05 -10.06 2.85
N MET A 140 -1.76 -9.15 3.76
CA MET A 140 -0.59 -9.26 4.62
C MET A 140 -0.98 -9.10 6.09
N VAL A 141 -0.38 -9.93 6.94
CA VAL A 141 -0.47 -9.82 8.40
C VAL A 141 0.92 -9.71 8.99
N TYR A 142 1.07 -8.75 9.85
CA TYR A 142 2.30 -8.57 10.60
C TYR A 142 2.01 -8.68 12.08
N LYS A 143 2.56 -9.73 12.71
CA LYS A 143 2.52 -9.89 14.16
C LYS A 143 3.45 -8.88 14.82
N ASN A 144 2.92 -8.19 15.81
CA ASN A 144 3.69 -7.30 16.67
C ASN A 144 4.42 -8.14 17.74
N LEU A 145 5.74 -8.02 17.79
CA LEU A 145 6.58 -8.73 18.78
C LEU A 145 7.01 -7.84 19.95
N GLY A 146 6.43 -6.63 20.03
CA GLY A 146 6.91 -5.60 20.93
C GLY A 146 8.21 -4.94 20.43
N ASP A 147 8.69 -3.94 21.15
CA ASP A 147 9.94 -3.23 20.86
C ASP A 147 10.05 -2.73 19.39
N PHE A 148 8.94 -2.32 18.80
CA PHE A 148 8.87 -1.86 17.40
C PHE A 148 9.31 -2.92 16.37
N LYS A 149 9.13 -4.20 16.68
CA LYS A 149 9.44 -5.32 15.79
C LYS A 149 8.18 -5.97 15.28
N PHE A 150 8.07 -6.07 13.97
CA PHE A 150 6.98 -6.77 13.29
C PHE A 150 7.50 -7.95 12.47
N LYS A 151 6.77 -9.05 12.49
CA LYS A 151 7.07 -10.24 11.70
C LYS A 151 5.91 -10.54 10.76
N ASN A 152 6.18 -10.68 9.47
CA ASN A 152 5.17 -11.18 8.53
C ASN A 152 4.81 -12.61 8.88
N VAL A 153 3.54 -12.85 9.19
CA VAL A 153 2.96 -14.14 9.57
C VAL A 153 1.78 -14.53 8.66
N SER A 154 1.63 -13.86 7.53
CA SER A 154 0.49 -14.00 6.63
C SER A 154 0.23 -15.45 6.26
N SER A 155 1.25 -16.17 5.82
CA SER A 155 1.14 -17.59 5.45
C SER A 155 1.06 -18.52 6.67
N ASP A 156 1.77 -18.20 7.75
CA ASP A 156 1.73 -18.98 9.00
C ASP A 156 0.30 -19.03 9.57
N TRP A 157 -0.41 -17.90 9.50
CA TRP A 157 -1.77 -17.75 9.99
C TRP A 157 -2.84 -18.02 8.92
N ARG A 158 -2.46 -18.31 7.66
CA ARG A 158 -3.35 -18.53 6.51
C ARG A 158 -4.27 -17.33 6.22
N LEU A 159 -3.77 -16.13 6.42
CA LEU A 159 -4.47 -14.88 6.17
C LEU A 159 -3.93 -14.16 4.91
N ASP A 160 -3.13 -14.87 4.11
CA ASP A 160 -2.52 -14.40 2.85
C ASP A 160 -3.43 -14.59 1.63
N TYR A 161 -4.73 -14.39 1.77
CA TYR A 161 -5.66 -14.53 0.65
C TYR A 161 -5.16 -13.76 -0.58
N TYR A 162 -4.98 -14.51 -1.68
CA TYR A 162 -4.52 -13.96 -2.96
C TYR A 162 -5.71 -13.57 -3.82
N GLY A 163 -5.97 -12.27 -3.94
CA GLY A 163 -7.15 -11.78 -4.63
C GLY A 163 -7.19 -10.26 -4.72
N VAL A 164 -8.41 -9.74 -4.80
CA VAL A 164 -8.70 -8.30 -4.71
C VAL A 164 -9.54 -8.09 -3.46
N SER A 165 -8.93 -7.54 -2.42
CA SER A 165 -9.56 -7.30 -1.13
C SER A 165 -9.64 -5.80 -0.89
N THR A 166 -10.83 -5.22 -0.99
CA THR A 166 -11.04 -3.77 -0.88
C THR A 166 -11.38 -3.30 0.53
N GLY A 167 -11.61 -4.22 1.45
CA GLY A 167 -11.92 -3.90 2.84
C GLY A 167 -11.85 -5.09 3.76
N SER A 168 -11.74 -4.82 5.06
CA SER A 168 -11.79 -5.82 6.12
C SER A 168 -12.47 -5.25 7.36
N ALA A 169 -13.02 -6.14 8.17
CA ALA A 169 -13.48 -5.85 9.52
C ALA A 169 -12.97 -6.94 10.45
N LEU A 170 -12.62 -6.56 11.64
CA LEU A 170 -12.32 -7.48 12.74
C LEU A 170 -13.55 -7.55 13.65
N GLY A 171 -13.83 -8.72 14.19
CA GLY A 171 -14.93 -8.92 15.10
C GLY A 171 -14.67 -10.14 15.97
N ASP A 172 -15.06 -10.03 17.22
CA ASP A 172 -15.15 -11.14 18.14
C ASP A 172 -16.44 -11.88 17.87
N LEU A 173 -16.36 -13.18 17.69
CA LEU A 173 -17.49 -14.02 17.25
C LEU A 173 -17.94 -15.03 18.34
N ASP A 174 -17.36 -15.01 19.55
CA ASP A 174 -17.68 -15.89 20.68
C ASP A 174 -18.43 -15.21 21.82
#